data_6fe37fee62a0d82f11af439e08ae9d6d
#
_entry.id   6fe37fee62a0d82f11af439e08ae9d6d
#
_cell.length_a   1.000
_cell.length_b   1.000
_cell.length_c   1.000
_cell.angle_alpha   90.00
_cell.angle_beta   90.00
_cell.angle_gamma   90.00
#
_symmetry.space_group_name_H-M   'P 1'
#
loop_
_entity.id
_entity.type
_entity.pdbx_description
1 polymer ?
#
loop_
_entity_poly.entity_id
_entity_poly.type
_entity_poly.pdbx_seq_one_letter_code
_entity_poly.pdbx_strand_id
1 'polypeptide(L)'
;MSRSLAKWDQRIRRAAELAATYPFAAEALRFYERIAGFQKSLYASLEAGSGTAKIARPPGSLRDDIELLLLLPWFAPFLSLVQDVAPPPLAQSAAALSAARGTRWEEMLDDFWRSPDAAPLTETESLLAWAFLQPYAEHLADRTARPDGGAEVQGTPPLCPLCAGRPHVGVLRPLGDGAKRSLICSLCATEWEFRRLLCPACGEENVDKLPVYTAEGADEFSHLRVEACDTCRHYIKT
;
A
#
# COMPACT_ATOMS: atom_id res chain seq x y z
N MET A 1 -14.65 12.91 -13.14
CA MET A 1 -13.51 12.48 -12.27
C MET A 1 -13.77 11.04 -11.89
N SER A 2 -12.80 10.14 -12.09
CA SER A 2 -13.01 8.72 -11.79
C SER A 2 -13.14 8.50 -10.28
N ARG A 3 -13.78 7.39 -9.90
CA ARG A 3 -13.93 7.00 -8.48
C ARG A 3 -12.56 6.79 -7.81
N SER A 4 -11.57 6.33 -8.56
CA SER A 4 -10.22 6.10 -8.07
C SER A 4 -9.47 7.40 -7.81
N LEU A 5 -9.57 8.39 -8.70
CA LEU A 5 -8.98 9.71 -8.47
C LEU A 5 -9.59 10.42 -7.26
N ALA A 6 -10.89 10.22 -6.99
CA ALA A 6 -11.52 10.76 -5.78
C ALA A 6 -10.94 10.17 -4.48
N LYS A 7 -10.52 8.88 -4.48
CA LYS A 7 -9.83 8.28 -3.32
C LYS A 7 -8.47 8.93 -3.08
N TRP A 8 -7.72 9.26 -4.14
CA TRP A 8 -6.45 9.99 -4.02
C TRP A 8 -6.65 11.38 -3.44
N ASP A 9 -7.67 12.12 -3.90
CA ASP A 9 -8.03 13.43 -3.33
C ASP A 9 -8.39 13.34 -1.85
N GLN A 10 -9.09 12.29 -1.45
CA GLN A 10 -9.43 12.06 -0.06
C GLN A 10 -8.17 11.79 0.79
N ARG A 11 -7.22 10.99 0.31
CA ARG A 11 -5.94 10.71 1.00
C ARG A 11 -5.15 12.00 1.21
N ILE A 12 -4.97 12.81 0.15
CA ILE A 12 -4.23 14.07 0.18
C ILE A 12 -4.87 15.03 1.19
N ARG A 13 -6.18 15.25 1.08
CA ARG A 13 -6.93 16.12 1.98
C ARG A 13 -6.85 15.66 3.43
N ARG A 14 -6.99 14.35 3.67
CA ARG A 14 -6.90 13.80 5.02
C ARG A 14 -5.50 13.94 5.62
N ALA A 15 -4.45 13.79 4.84
CA ALA A 15 -3.08 14.04 5.30
C ALA A 15 -2.87 15.49 5.72
N ALA A 16 -3.37 16.46 4.94
CA ALA A 16 -3.30 17.88 5.28
C ALA A 16 -4.08 18.21 6.57
N GLU A 17 -5.30 17.67 6.72
CA GLU A 17 -6.11 17.84 7.94
C GLU A 17 -5.39 17.30 9.18
N LEU A 18 -4.85 16.09 9.08
CA LEU A 18 -4.12 15.46 10.19
C LEU A 18 -2.83 16.21 10.52
N ALA A 19 -2.11 16.72 9.52
CA ALA A 19 -0.91 17.53 9.73
C ALA A 19 -1.20 18.84 10.46
N ALA A 20 -2.37 19.43 10.24
CA ALA A 20 -2.80 20.62 10.96
C ALA A 20 -3.23 20.31 12.40
N THR A 21 -3.85 19.14 12.61
CA THR A 21 -4.40 18.73 13.92
C THR A 21 -3.31 18.18 14.85
N TYR A 22 -2.30 17.48 14.31
CA TYR A 22 -1.28 16.77 15.09
C TYR A 22 0.14 17.27 14.76
N PRO A 23 0.64 18.32 15.45
CA PRO A 23 1.95 18.90 15.16
C PRO A 23 3.11 17.90 15.25
N PHE A 24 3.04 16.91 16.13
CA PHE A 24 4.07 15.89 16.29
C PHE A 24 4.22 14.98 15.06
N ALA A 25 3.19 14.84 14.21
CA ALA A 25 3.19 14.05 13.00
C ALA A 25 3.22 14.91 11.72
N ALA A 26 3.21 16.23 11.86
CA ALA A 26 3.00 17.15 10.75
C ALA A 26 4.05 17.02 9.65
N GLU A 27 5.32 16.79 9.99
CA GLU A 27 6.40 16.62 9.02
C GLU A 27 6.15 15.38 8.12
N ALA A 28 5.90 14.23 8.74
CA ALA A 28 5.64 12.99 8.01
C ALA A 28 4.36 13.06 7.16
N LEU A 29 3.31 13.72 7.68
CA LEU A 29 2.04 13.86 6.96
C LEU A 29 2.14 14.84 5.78
N ARG A 30 2.90 15.93 5.90
CA ARG A 30 3.19 16.84 4.78
C ARG A 30 4.06 16.19 3.72
N PHE A 31 5.05 15.42 4.13
CA PHE A 31 5.82 14.58 3.19
C PHE A 31 4.89 13.63 2.43
N TYR A 32 4.04 12.88 3.15
CA TYR A 32 3.08 11.97 2.52
C TYR A 32 2.12 12.70 1.58
N GLU A 33 1.60 13.87 1.95
CA GLU A 33 0.72 14.71 1.11
C GLU A 33 1.36 15.02 -0.25
N ARG A 34 2.66 15.38 -0.25
CA ARG A 34 3.41 15.68 -1.48
C ARG A 34 3.61 14.44 -2.34
N ILE A 35 3.98 13.31 -1.73
CA ILE A 35 4.12 12.03 -2.42
C ILE A 35 2.77 11.58 -2.99
N ALA A 36 1.69 11.64 -2.22
CA ALA A 36 0.35 11.28 -2.68
C ALA A 36 -0.15 12.16 -3.84
N GLY A 37 0.23 13.44 -3.87
CA GLY A 37 -0.03 14.33 -5.00
C GLY A 37 0.65 13.87 -6.29
N PHE A 38 1.91 13.47 -6.20
CA PHE A 38 2.64 12.88 -7.32
C PHE A 38 2.02 11.55 -7.76
N GLN A 39 1.73 10.67 -6.80
CA GLN A 39 1.11 9.37 -7.04
C GLN A 39 -0.24 9.50 -7.77
N LYS A 40 -1.06 10.48 -7.39
CA LYS A 40 -2.31 10.81 -8.07
C LYS A 40 -2.06 11.20 -9.53
N SER A 41 -1.03 12.01 -9.80
CA SER A 41 -0.70 12.44 -11.17
C SER A 41 -0.24 11.27 -12.04
N LEU A 42 0.59 10.38 -11.50
CA LEU A 42 0.99 9.14 -12.18
C LEU A 42 -0.22 8.24 -12.44
N TYR A 43 -1.07 8.02 -11.42
CA TYR A 43 -2.30 7.24 -11.58
C TYR A 43 -3.21 7.80 -12.69
N ALA A 44 -3.41 9.11 -12.72
CA ALA A 44 -4.23 9.78 -13.74
C ALA A 44 -3.67 9.60 -15.16
N SER A 45 -2.34 9.65 -15.32
CA SER A 45 -1.67 9.39 -16.59
C SER A 45 -1.87 7.95 -17.06
N LEU A 46 -1.72 6.98 -16.15
CA LEU A 46 -1.97 5.56 -16.44
C LEU A 46 -3.43 5.30 -16.82
N GLU A 47 -4.38 5.92 -16.10
CA GLU A 47 -5.81 5.81 -16.40
C GLU A 47 -6.15 6.40 -17.78
N ALA A 48 -5.57 7.54 -18.14
CA ALA A 48 -5.79 8.19 -19.43
C ALA A 48 -5.23 7.39 -20.62
N GLY A 49 -4.12 6.70 -20.43
CA GLY A 49 -3.47 5.84 -21.44
C GLY A 49 -4.11 4.45 -21.58
N SER A 50 -5.02 4.09 -20.70
CA SER A 50 -5.57 2.74 -20.63
C SER A 50 -7.05 2.72 -21.06
N GLY A 51 -7.46 1.66 -21.76
CA GLY A 51 -8.89 1.40 -22.02
C GLY A 51 -9.67 1.11 -20.73
N THR A 52 -10.99 1.22 -20.78
CA THR A 52 -11.89 0.97 -19.63
C THR A 52 -12.17 -0.50 -19.36
N ALA A 53 -11.75 -1.40 -20.24
CA ALA A 53 -12.01 -2.84 -20.13
C ALA A 53 -11.31 -3.45 -18.90
N LYS A 54 -12.05 -4.28 -18.17
CA LYS A 54 -11.49 -5.10 -17.10
C LYS A 54 -10.70 -6.26 -17.69
N ILE A 55 -9.59 -6.60 -17.06
CA ILE A 55 -8.71 -7.69 -17.48
C ILE A 55 -8.87 -8.85 -16.49
N ALA A 56 -9.17 -10.05 -16.99
CA ALA A 56 -9.15 -11.24 -16.17
C ALA A 56 -7.69 -11.63 -15.87
N ARG A 57 -7.37 -11.84 -14.59
CA ARG A 57 -6.04 -12.29 -14.16
C ARG A 57 -6.17 -13.44 -13.15
N PRO A 58 -5.24 -14.41 -13.18
CA PRO A 58 -5.14 -15.42 -12.13
C PRO A 58 -4.90 -14.77 -10.76
N PRO A 59 -5.33 -15.39 -9.65
CA PRO A 59 -4.97 -14.95 -8.31
C PRO A 59 -3.44 -14.84 -8.15
N GLY A 60 -2.98 -13.76 -7.51
CA GLY A 60 -1.57 -13.52 -7.25
C GLY A 60 -0.74 -13.00 -8.43
N SER A 61 -1.29 -13.00 -9.65
CA SER A 61 -0.54 -12.72 -10.88
C SER A 61 -0.41 -11.24 -11.26
N LEU A 62 -0.81 -10.31 -10.38
CA LEU A 62 -0.72 -8.88 -10.69
C LEU A 62 0.73 -8.43 -10.92
N ARG A 63 1.70 -9.15 -10.34
CA ARG A 63 3.13 -8.84 -10.42
C ARG A 63 3.89 -9.64 -11.49
N ASP A 64 3.21 -10.43 -12.31
CA ASP A 64 3.89 -11.22 -13.34
C ASP A 64 4.52 -10.32 -14.41
N ASP A 65 3.87 -9.19 -14.70
CA ASP A 65 4.34 -8.23 -15.69
C ASP A 65 4.48 -6.82 -15.10
N ILE A 66 5.49 -6.07 -15.57
CA ILE A 66 5.66 -4.64 -15.30
C ILE A 66 5.94 -3.90 -16.60
N GLU A 67 5.20 -2.82 -16.84
CA GLU A 67 5.37 -1.97 -18.02
C GLU A 67 6.32 -0.80 -17.73
N LEU A 68 7.63 -1.12 -17.58
CA LEU A 68 8.67 -0.13 -17.24
C LEU A 68 8.70 1.06 -18.19
N LEU A 69 8.45 0.86 -19.50
CA LEU A 69 8.43 1.93 -20.49
C LEU A 69 7.39 3.02 -20.18
N LEU A 70 6.29 2.68 -19.52
CA LEU A 70 5.28 3.64 -19.08
C LEU A 70 5.71 4.37 -17.79
N LEU A 71 6.53 3.75 -16.97
CA LEU A 71 6.87 4.20 -15.61
C LEU A 71 8.16 5.03 -15.59
N LEU A 72 9.19 4.62 -16.32
CA LEU A 72 10.51 5.25 -16.29
C LEU A 72 10.51 6.77 -16.56
N PRO A 73 9.68 7.33 -17.47
CA PRO A 73 9.60 8.78 -17.65
C PRO A 73 9.16 9.55 -16.39
N TRP A 74 8.45 8.89 -15.47
CA TRP A 74 7.97 9.46 -14.22
C TRP A 74 8.95 9.31 -13.05
N PHE A 75 9.95 8.42 -13.19
CA PHE A 75 10.83 8.10 -12.08
C PHE A 75 11.80 9.25 -11.75
N ALA A 76 12.39 9.93 -12.76
CA ALA A 76 13.23 11.10 -12.53
C ALA A 76 12.48 12.26 -11.84
N PRO A 77 11.27 12.67 -12.28
CA PRO A 77 10.44 13.63 -11.55
C PRO A 77 10.12 13.21 -10.12
N PHE A 78 9.86 11.92 -9.89
CA PHE A 78 9.63 11.38 -8.55
C PHE A 78 10.86 11.54 -7.65
N LEU A 79 12.03 11.14 -8.12
CA LEU A 79 13.28 11.28 -7.37
C LEU A 79 13.60 12.75 -7.06
N SER A 80 13.35 13.67 -8.00
CA SER A 80 13.49 15.11 -7.77
C SER A 80 12.56 15.61 -6.66
N LEU A 81 11.28 15.22 -6.71
CA LEU A 81 10.34 15.56 -5.65
C LEU A 81 10.82 15.05 -4.28
N VAL A 82 11.28 13.78 -4.22
CA VAL A 82 11.76 13.21 -2.94
C VAL A 82 12.97 13.98 -2.41
N GLN A 83 13.91 14.38 -3.27
CA GLN A 83 15.07 15.20 -2.87
C GLN A 83 14.64 16.54 -2.23
N ASP A 84 13.57 17.13 -2.76
CA ASP A 84 13.08 18.44 -2.29
C ASP A 84 12.30 18.37 -0.97
N VAL A 85 11.63 17.25 -0.68
CA VAL A 85 10.63 17.23 0.43
C VAL A 85 10.89 16.16 1.49
N ALA A 86 11.81 15.22 1.26
CA ALA A 86 12.02 14.10 2.17
C ALA A 86 13.04 14.41 3.28
N PRO A 87 12.99 13.67 4.40
CA PRO A 87 14.05 13.67 5.40
C PRO A 87 15.44 13.34 4.78
N PRO A 88 16.54 13.85 5.36
CA PRO A 88 17.88 13.77 4.76
C PRO A 88 18.31 12.37 4.29
N PRO A 89 18.12 11.26 5.03
CA PRO A 89 18.53 9.94 4.55
C PRO A 89 17.82 9.52 3.27
N LEU A 90 16.53 9.81 3.14
CA LEU A 90 15.74 9.46 1.97
C LEU A 90 16.05 10.37 0.78
N ALA A 91 16.26 11.66 1.02
CA ALA A 91 16.69 12.62 0.01
C ALA A 91 18.07 12.25 -0.57
N GLN A 92 19.02 11.82 0.27
CA GLN A 92 20.33 11.34 -0.18
C GLN A 92 20.24 10.08 -1.05
N SER A 93 19.40 9.12 -0.68
CA SER A 93 19.15 7.92 -1.50
C SER A 93 18.55 8.28 -2.85
N ALA A 94 17.59 9.21 -2.87
CA ALA A 94 16.99 9.70 -4.11
C ALA A 94 18.01 10.42 -5.00
N ALA A 95 18.93 11.20 -4.42
CA ALA A 95 20.02 11.86 -5.14
C ALA A 95 21.00 10.84 -5.74
N ALA A 96 21.39 9.82 -4.98
CA ALA A 96 22.26 8.74 -5.46
C ALA A 96 21.61 7.97 -6.63
N LEU A 97 20.32 7.64 -6.54
CA LEU A 97 19.58 7.01 -7.62
C LEU A 97 19.46 7.92 -8.85
N SER A 98 19.23 9.23 -8.66
CA SER A 98 19.19 10.19 -9.76
C SER A 98 20.50 10.25 -10.54
N ALA A 99 21.63 10.08 -9.85
CA ALA A 99 22.97 10.04 -10.49
C ALA A 99 23.21 8.71 -11.22
N ALA A 100 22.68 7.60 -10.74
CA ALA A 100 22.92 6.26 -11.28
C ALA A 100 22.25 6.02 -12.64
N ARG A 101 21.03 6.51 -12.87
CA ARG A 101 20.23 6.44 -14.11
C ARG A 101 20.23 5.07 -14.86
N GLY A 102 19.43 4.99 -15.91
CA GLY A 102 19.47 3.85 -16.86
C GLY A 102 19.10 2.51 -16.22
N THR A 103 19.88 1.49 -16.50
CA THR A 103 19.65 0.10 -16.09
C THR A 103 19.45 -0.07 -14.58
N ARG A 104 20.10 0.75 -13.74
CA ARG A 104 19.91 0.68 -12.27
C ARG A 104 18.46 0.94 -11.84
N TRP A 105 17.76 1.85 -12.51
CA TRP A 105 16.35 2.12 -12.21
C TRP A 105 15.47 0.96 -12.62
N GLU A 106 15.71 0.41 -13.81
CA GLU A 106 14.96 -0.73 -14.32
C GLU A 106 15.14 -1.95 -13.41
N GLU A 107 16.37 -2.29 -13.06
CA GLU A 107 16.71 -3.38 -12.16
C GLU A 107 16.02 -3.20 -10.78
N MET A 108 16.17 -2.03 -10.17
CA MET A 108 15.59 -1.76 -8.86
C MET A 108 14.06 -1.88 -8.86
N LEU A 109 13.40 -1.33 -9.87
CA LEU A 109 11.93 -1.37 -9.97
C LEU A 109 11.43 -2.79 -10.30
N ASP A 110 12.10 -3.52 -11.19
CA ASP A 110 11.75 -4.90 -11.55
C ASP A 110 11.99 -5.85 -10.37
N ASP A 111 13.15 -5.77 -9.71
CA ASP A 111 13.48 -6.58 -8.53
C ASP A 111 12.44 -6.38 -7.41
N PHE A 112 12.14 -5.13 -7.08
CA PHE A 112 11.10 -4.84 -6.07
C PHE A 112 9.73 -5.32 -6.52
N TRP A 113 9.38 -5.14 -7.79
CA TRP A 113 8.08 -5.56 -8.30
C TRP A 113 7.89 -7.06 -8.22
N ARG A 114 8.89 -7.85 -8.60
CA ARG A 114 8.83 -9.32 -8.60
C ARG A 114 8.97 -9.92 -7.20
N SER A 115 9.89 -9.41 -6.40
CA SER A 115 10.28 -10.05 -5.14
C SER A 115 10.68 -9.03 -4.07
N PRO A 116 9.74 -8.24 -3.51
CA PRO A 116 10.06 -7.13 -2.60
C PRO A 116 10.79 -7.58 -1.33
N ASP A 117 10.53 -8.79 -0.85
CA ASP A 117 11.16 -9.34 0.36
C ASP A 117 12.57 -9.92 0.10
N ALA A 118 12.92 -10.21 -1.17
CA ALA A 118 14.19 -10.82 -1.57
C ALA A 118 15.05 -9.89 -2.45
N ALA A 119 14.54 -8.74 -2.85
CA ALA A 119 15.28 -7.79 -3.66
C ALA A 119 16.54 -7.30 -2.92
N PRO A 120 17.70 -7.22 -3.60
CA PRO A 120 18.96 -6.77 -3.00
C PRO A 120 18.99 -5.22 -2.87
N LEU A 121 17.98 -4.68 -2.21
CA LEU A 121 17.74 -3.24 -2.05
C LEU A 121 17.96 -2.82 -0.60
N THR A 122 18.45 -1.62 -0.40
CA THR A 122 18.44 -0.98 0.91
C THR A 122 17.01 -0.66 1.34
N GLU A 123 16.78 -0.41 2.63
CA GLU A 123 15.46 -0.03 3.14
C GLU A 123 14.93 1.24 2.47
N THR A 124 15.81 2.21 2.21
CA THR A 124 15.43 3.46 1.52
C THR A 124 15.10 3.24 0.04
N GLU A 125 15.86 2.41 -0.66
CA GLU A 125 15.55 2.02 -2.05
C GLU A 125 14.22 1.26 -2.13
N SER A 126 13.99 0.33 -1.22
CA SER A 126 12.73 -0.42 -1.12
C SER A 126 11.54 0.51 -0.86
N LEU A 127 11.69 1.50 0.03
CA LEU A 127 10.66 2.50 0.30
C LEU A 127 10.39 3.37 -0.94
N LEU A 128 11.42 3.79 -1.67
CA LEU A 128 11.28 4.57 -2.90
C LEU A 128 10.58 3.77 -4.00
N ALA A 129 10.99 2.52 -4.21
CA ALA A 129 10.36 1.63 -5.17
C ALA A 129 8.88 1.37 -4.82
N TRP A 130 8.61 1.09 -3.54
CA TRP A 130 7.24 0.90 -3.05
C TRP A 130 6.37 2.14 -3.29
N ALA A 131 6.83 3.33 -2.88
CA ALA A 131 6.07 4.56 -3.01
C ALA A 131 5.82 4.93 -4.48
N PHE A 132 6.79 4.67 -5.36
CA PHE A 132 6.68 4.94 -6.79
C PHE A 132 5.74 3.95 -7.50
N LEU A 133 5.81 2.66 -7.16
CA LEU A 133 5.05 1.61 -7.84
C LEU A 133 3.61 1.44 -7.31
N GLN A 134 3.29 1.99 -6.13
CA GLN A 134 1.95 1.89 -5.54
C GLN A 134 0.82 2.36 -6.47
N PRO A 135 0.87 3.55 -7.12
CA PRO A 135 -0.20 3.98 -8.03
C PRO A 135 -0.35 3.08 -9.26
N TYR A 136 0.75 2.48 -9.75
CA TYR A 136 0.69 1.50 -10.82
C TYR A 136 0.01 0.21 -10.38
N ALA A 137 0.36 -0.29 -9.19
CA ALA A 137 -0.28 -1.48 -8.62
C ALA A 137 -1.78 -1.26 -8.36
N GLU A 138 -2.17 -0.09 -7.83
CA GLU A 138 -3.58 0.27 -7.63
C GLU A 138 -4.32 0.38 -8.97
N HIS A 139 -3.69 0.97 -9.99
CA HIS A 139 -4.25 1.04 -11.33
C HIS A 139 -4.52 -0.34 -11.94
N LEU A 140 -3.55 -1.26 -11.85
CA LEU A 140 -3.72 -2.64 -12.31
C LEU A 140 -4.82 -3.37 -11.52
N ALA A 141 -4.86 -3.20 -10.19
CA ALA A 141 -5.88 -3.81 -9.35
C ALA A 141 -7.29 -3.28 -9.67
N ASP A 142 -7.43 -1.98 -9.92
CA ASP A 142 -8.70 -1.37 -10.33
C ASP A 142 -9.17 -1.87 -11.71
N ARG A 143 -8.25 -2.28 -12.59
CA ARG A 143 -8.56 -2.88 -13.90
C ARG A 143 -8.75 -4.39 -13.86
N THR A 144 -8.35 -5.05 -12.78
CA THR A 144 -8.55 -6.50 -12.68
C THR A 144 -10.03 -6.81 -12.45
N ALA A 145 -10.58 -7.70 -13.29
CA ALA A 145 -11.92 -8.21 -13.09
C ALA A 145 -11.95 -9.02 -11.79
N ARG A 146 -12.79 -8.62 -10.85
CA ARG A 146 -13.10 -9.47 -9.70
C ARG A 146 -14.11 -10.51 -10.15
N PRO A 147 -13.98 -11.77 -9.76
CA PRO A 147 -15.03 -12.75 -10.01
C PRO A 147 -16.34 -12.22 -9.43
N ASP A 148 -17.36 -12.06 -10.27
CA ASP A 148 -18.70 -11.70 -9.81
C ASP A 148 -19.20 -12.79 -8.88
N GLY A 149 -19.67 -12.41 -7.70
CA GLY A 149 -20.28 -13.33 -6.74
C GLY A 149 -19.31 -13.98 -5.77
N GLY A 150 -18.28 -13.24 -5.31
CA GLY A 150 -17.48 -13.70 -4.17
C GLY A 150 -17.08 -15.16 -4.37
N ALA A 151 -16.29 -15.46 -5.40
CA ALA A 151 -15.57 -16.71 -5.38
C ALA A 151 -14.92 -16.72 -4.00
N GLU A 152 -15.47 -17.52 -3.10
CA GLU A 152 -14.83 -17.81 -1.83
C GLU A 152 -13.42 -18.22 -2.20
N VAL A 153 -12.47 -17.30 -2.00
CA VAL A 153 -11.07 -17.69 -2.01
C VAL A 153 -11.04 -18.75 -0.92
N GLN A 154 -10.97 -20.03 -1.34
CA GLN A 154 -11.06 -21.15 -0.41
C GLN A 154 -10.00 -20.92 0.66
N GLY A 155 -10.44 -20.65 1.88
CA GLY A 155 -9.58 -20.23 2.99
C GLY A 155 -9.45 -18.71 3.13
N THR A 156 -8.68 -18.30 4.10
CA THR A 156 -8.39 -16.90 4.45
C THR A 156 -6.95 -16.61 4.07
N PRO A 157 -6.67 -16.14 2.84
CA PRO A 157 -5.28 -15.97 2.40
C PRO A 157 -4.60 -14.89 3.22
N PRO A 158 -3.41 -15.16 3.79
CA PRO A 158 -2.64 -14.19 4.56
C PRO A 158 -2.07 -13.06 3.68
N LEU A 159 -1.96 -13.33 2.37
CA LEU A 159 -1.46 -12.39 1.37
C LEU A 159 -2.58 -11.90 0.46
N CYS A 160 -2.35 -10.77 -0.17
CA CYS A 160 -3.28 -10.17 -1.11
C CYS A 160 -3.62 -11.13 -2.26
N PRO A 161 -4.90 -11.41 -2.55
CA PRO A 161 -5.30 -12.33 -3.60
C PRO A 161 -4.97 -11.84 -5.02
N LEU A 162 -4.65 -10.55 -5.21
CA LEU A 162 -4.27 -10.02 -6.52
C LEU A 162 -2.76 -9.98 -6.75
N CYS A 163 -2.00 -9.44 -5.79
CA CYS A 163 -0.57 -9.18 -5.98
C CYS A 163 0.34 -9.97 -5.02
N ALA A 164 -0.21 -10.87 -4.20
CA ALA A 164 0.51 -11.58 -3.15
C ALA A 164 1.27 -10.67 -2.15
N GLY A 165 0.93 -9.38 -2.09
CA GLY A 165 1.50 -8.43 -1.14
C GLY A 165 0.96 -8.64 0.27
N ARG A 166 1.74 -8.20 1.28
CA ARG A 166 1.34 -8.28 2.69
C ARG A 166 0.28 -7.22 3.02
N PRO A 167 -0.64 -7.49 3.95
CA PRO A 167 -1.52 -6.47 4.48
C PRO A 167 -0.74 -5.51 5.38
N HIS A 168 -1.18 -4.24 5.44
CA HIS A 168 -0.63 -3.28 6.38
C HIS A 168 -1.68 -2.70 7.34
N VAL A 169 -2.98 -2.85 7.02
CA VAL A 169 -4.07 -2.39 7.86
C VAL A 169 -5.25 -3.37 7.80
N GLY A 170 -5.92 -3.56 8.92
CA GLY A 170 -7.21 -4.23 9.00
C GLY A 170 -8.36 -3.22 8.99
N VAL A 171 -9.55 -3.69 8.68
CA VAL A 171 -10.78 -2.90 8.75
C VAL A 171 -11.86 -3.77 9.35
N LEU A 172 -12.59 -3.23 10.32
CA LEU A 172 -13.80 -3.84 10.87
C LEU A 172 -15.03 -3.05 10.40
N ARG A 173 -15.94 -3.75 9.77
CA ARG A 173 -17.24 -3.17 9.40
C ARG A 173 -18.36 -3.85 10.16
N PRO A 174 -19.29 -3.09 10.75
CA PRO A 174 -20.46 -3.67 11.36
C PRO A 174 -21.21 -4.59 10.38
N LEU A 175 -21.59 -5.77 10.87
CA LEU A 175 -22.40 -6.73 10.12
C LEU A 175 -23.33 -7.47 11.10
N GLY A 176 -24.64 -7.16 11.07
CA GLY A 176 -25.59 -7.65 12.06
C GLY A 176 -25.14 -7.28 13.49
N ASP A 177 -25.18 -8.24 14.41
CA ASP A 177 -24.74 -8.08 15.80
C ASP A 177 -23.23 -8.21 16.00
N GLY A 178 -22.45 -8.28 14.89
CA GLY A 178 -21.01 -8.46 14.92
C GLY A 178 -20.26 -7.49 14.01
N ALA A 179 -19.07 -7.90 13.59
CA ALA A 179 -18.28 -7.17 12.62
C ALA A 179 -17.53 -8.12 11.67
N LYS A 180 -17.52 -7.76 10.41
CA LYS A 180 -16.71 -8.39 9.38
C LYS A 180 -15.32 -7.76 9.37
N ARG A 181 -14.28 -8.58 9.39
CA ARG A 181 -12.89 -8.14 9.25
C ARG A 181 -12.44 -8.29 7.81
N SER A 182 -11.78 -7.26 7.32
CA SER A 182 -11.07 -7.27 6.04
C SER A 182 -9.63 -6.81 6.25
N LEU A 183 -8.75 -7.18 5.34
CA LEU A 183 -7.38 -6.68 5.26
C LEU A 183 -7.21 -5.82 4.01
N ILE A 184 -6.30 -4.84 4.07
CA ILE A 184 -5.95 -3.98 2.95
C ILE A 184 -4.49 -4.19 2.58
N CYS A 185 -4.23 -4.45 1.30
CA CYS A 185 -2.89 -4.64 0.77
C CYS A 185 -2.04 -3.38 0.89
N SER A 186 -0.78 -3.54 1.30
CA SER A 186 0.17 -2.45 1.39
C SER A 186 0.53 -1.83 0.04
N LEU A 187 0.48 -2.60 -1.06
CA LEU A 187 0.90 -2.13 -2.38
C LEU A 187 -0.30 -1.72 -3.26
N CYS A 188 -1.22 -2.63 -3.53
CA CYS A 188 -2.29 -2.39 -4.50
C CYS A 188 -3.62 -1.92 -3.89
N ALA A 189 -3.64 -1.68 -2.57
CA ALA A 189 -4.80 -1.25 -1.80
C ALA A 189 -6.07 -2.13 -1.97
N THR A 190 -5.93 -3.35 -2.50
CA THR A 190 -7.02 -4.32 -2.55
C THR A 190 -7.45 -4.68 -1.15
N GLU A 191 -8.76 -4.65 -0.92
CA GLU A 191 -9.38 -5.12 0.30
C GLU A 191 -9.92 -6.52 0.08
N TRP A 192 -9.66 -7.45 1.07
CA TRP A 192 -10.21 -8.81 1.06
C TRP A 192 -10.65 -9.24 2.44
N GLU A 193 -11.62 -10.15 2.49
CA GLU A 193 -12.14 -10.70 3.73
C GLU A 193 -11.11 -11.55 4.47
N PHE A 194 -11.05 -11.43 5.79
CA PHE A 194 -10.13 -12.19 6.63
C PHE A 194 -10.77 -12.55 7.97
N ARG A 195 -10.47 -13.74 8.49
CA ARG A 195 -10.98 -14.22 9.79
C ARG A 195 -10.56 -13.29 10.93
N ARG A 196 -11.47 -13.09 11.90
CA ARG A 196 -11.22 -12.17 13.03
C ARG A 196 -10.15 -12.69 14.00
N LEU A 197 -10.17 -13.98 14.29
CA LEU A 197 -9.27 -14.63 15.24
C LEU A 197 -8.23 -15.46 14.47
N LEU A 198 -7.38 -14.76 13.75
CA LEU A 198 -6.30 -15.36 12.96
C LEU A 198 -5.21 -14.32 12.73
N CYS A 199 -3.97 -14.69 13.03
CA CYS A 199 -2.83 -13.84 12.75
C CYS A 199 -2.56 -13.81 11.22
N PRO A 200 -2.54 -12.62 10.57
CA PRO A 200 -2.28 -12.55 9.14
C PRO A 200 -0.81 -12.82 8.75
N ALA A 201 0.10 -12.88 9.73
CA ALA A 201 1.52 -13.12 9.47
C ALA A 201 1.92 -14.59 9.62
N CYS A 202 1.45 -15.28 10.66
CA CYS A 202 1.88 -16.67 10.96
C CYS A 202 0.75 -17.70 11.04
N GLY A 203 -0.51 -17.26 10.96
CA GLY A 203 -1.65 -18.17 11.07
C GLY A 203 -1.99 -18.64 12.48
N GLU A 204 -1.48 -17.96 13.55
CA GLU A 204 -1.87 -18.27 14.93
C GLU A 204 -3.38 -18.10 15.13
N GLU A 205 -4.03 -19.10 15.74
CA GLU A 205 -5.47 -19.11 16.00
C GLU A 205 -5.80 -19.12 17.52
N ASN A 206 -4.80 -19.34 18.37
CA ASN A 206 -5.04 -19.32 19.81
C ASN A 206 -5.31 -17.89 20.27
N VAL A 207 -6.54 -17.66 20.76
CA VAL A 207 -7.03 -16.34 21.19
C VAL A 207 -6.17 -15.74 22.31
N ASP A 208 -5.63 -16.56 23.21
CA ASP A 208 -4.77 -16.11 24.31
C ASP A 208 -3.45 -15.53 23.83
N LYS A 209 -3.06 -15.81 22.57
CA LYS A 209 -1.85 -15.31 21.91
C LYS A 209 -2.14 -14.17 20.92
N LEU A 210 -3.36 -13.70 20.84
CA LEU A 210 -3.81 -12.65 19.94
C LEU A 210 -4.33 -11.44 20.73
N PRO A 211 -3.49 -10.76 21.53
CA PRO A 211 -3.92 -9.61 22.31
C PRO A 211 -4.33 -8.44 21.42
N VAL A 212 -5.31 -7.67 21.90
CA VAL A 212 -5.80 -6.45 21.26
C VAL A 212 -5.56 -5.28 22.20
N TYR A 213 -4.91 -4.24 21.68
CA TYR A 213 -4.62 -3.02 22.40
C TYR A 213 -5.42 -1.86 21.85
N THR A 214 -5.89 -0.99 22.74
CA THR A 214 -6.54 0.28 22.42
C THR A 214 -5.79 1.43 23.10
N ALA A 215 -5.93 2.65 22.57
CA ALA A 215 -5.33 3.82 23.19
C ALA A 215 -6.25 4.29 24.34
N GLU A 216 -5.79 4.13 25.59
CA GLU A 216 -6.51 4.65 26.76
C GLU A 216 -6.34 6.17 26.83
N GLY A 217 -7.42 6.90 27.13
CA GLY A 217 -7.41 8.35 27.29
C GLY A 217 -7.26 9.15 25.99
N ALA A 218 -7.39 8.51 24.84
CA ALA A 218 -7.34 9.15 23.53
C ALA A 218 -8.64 8.90 22.76
N ASP A 219 -9.70 9.64 23.14
CA ASP A 219 -11.06 9.48 22.59
C ASP A 219 -11.10 9.64 21.06
N GLU A 220 -10.24 10.51 20.52
CA GLU A 220 -10.09 10.70 19.07
C GLU A 220 -9.61 9.46 18.31
N PHE A 221 -8.96 8.49 18.99
CA PHE A 221 -8.48 7.23 18.42
C PHE A 221 -9.28 6.01 18.90
N SER A 222 -10.43 6.21 19.52
CA SER A 222 -11.30 5.15 20.03
C SER A 222 -11.72 4.12 18.95
N HIS A 223 -11.69 4.51 17.68
CA HIS A 223 -11.96 3.68 16.51
C HIS A 223 -10.75 2.88 16.02
N LEU A 224 -9.56 3.10 16.60
CA LEU A 224 -8.33 2.39 16.24
C LEU A 224 -7.95 1.39 17.33
N ARG A 225 -7.48 0.24 16.89
CA ARG A 225 -6.88 -0.76 17.76
C ARG A 225 -5.68 -1.41 17.10
N VAL A 226 -4.83 -2.03 17.90
CA VAL A 226 -3.68 -2.80 17.45
C VAL A 226 -3.94 -4.26 17.80
N GLU A 227 -4.03 -5.11 16.80
CA GLU A 227 -4.11 -6.56 16.95
C GLU A 227 -2.70 -7.12 16.85
N ALA A 228 -2.19 -7.72 17.90
CA ALA A 228 -0.84 -8.28 17.97
C ALA A 228 -0.86 -9.81 18.03
N CYS A 229 0.29 -10.43 17.80
CA CYS A 229 0.48 -11.86 17.91
C CYS A 229 1.73 -12.16 18.72
N ASP A 230 1.58 -12.83 19.86
CA ASP A 230 2.69 -13.20 20.75
C ASP A 230 3.58 -14.28 20.16
N THR A 231 3.04 -15.10 19.24
CA THR A 231 3.80 -16.17 18.58
C THR A 231 4.84 -15.63 17.60
N CYS A 232 4.47 -14.68 16.72
CA CYS A 232 5.38 -14.14 15.70
C CYS A 232 5.80 -12.69 15.94
N ARG A 233 5.25 -12.03 16.96
CA ARG A 233 5.52 -10.64 17.35
C ARG A 233 5.19 -9.59 16.26
N HIS A 234 4.35 -9.97 15.31
CA HIS A 234 3.78 -9.01 14.35
C HIS A 234 2.52 -8.37 14.94
N TYR A 235 2.21 -7.19 14.44
CA TYR A 235 0.96 -6.51 14.73
C TYR A 235 0.34 -5.89 13.48
N ILE A 236 -0.95 -5.62 13.54
CA ILE A 236 -1.68 -4.88 12.51
C ILE A 236 -2.60 -3.85 13.18
N LYS A 237 -2.65 -2.66 12.61
CA LYS A 237 -3.63 -1.64 13.02
C LYS A 237 -4.97 -1.95 12.36
N THR A 238 -6.06 -1.83 13.11
CA THR A 238 -7.41 -2.16 12.63
C THR A 238 -8.39 -1.08 13.06
#